data_296b2b972067089c76416be632495a44
#
_entry.id   296b2b972067089c76416be632495a44
#
_cell.length_a   1.000
_cell.length_b   1.000
_cell.length_c   1.000
_cell.angle_alpha   90.00
_cell.angle_beta   90.00
_cell.angle_gamma   90.00
#
_symmetry.space_group_name_H-M   'P 1'
#
loop_
_entity.id
_entity.type
_entity.pdbx_description
1 polymer ?
#
loop_
_entity_poly.entity_id
_entity_poly.type
_entity_poly.pdbx_seq_one_letter_code
_entity_poly.pdbx_strand_id
1 'polypeptide(L)'
;MYHHIKKLMFTVRVGQPEPRFGNMLLEQFGGANGELAAAMQYSIQGINCENMACKDLLMDIGTEELSHLEIIGTLARMHLKPMKLSLIHI
;
A
#
# COMPACT_ATOMS: atom_id res chain seq x y z
N MET A 1 -18.76 2.40 -19.96
CA MET A 1 -18.07 1.17 -19.50
C MET A 1 -16.79 1.54 -18.78
N TYR A 2 -16.56 0.90 -17.66
CA TYR A 2 -15.40 1.15 -16.84
C TYR A 2 -14.29 0.15 -17.18
N HIS A 3 -13.15 0.65 -17.62
CA HIS A 3 -11.98 -0.18 -17.88
C HIS A 3 -10.99 -0.04 -16.75
N HIS A 4 -10.65 -1.17 -16.15
CA HIS A 4 -9.71 -1.20 -15.06
C HIS A 4 -8.45 -1.99 -15.46
N ILE A 5 -7.34 -1.29 -15.56
CA ILE A 5 -6.05 -1.91 -15.85
C ILE A 5 -5.21 -1.84 -14.58
N LYS A 6 -4.88 -3.01 -14.04
CA LYS A 6 -4.00 -3.07 -12.88
C LYS A 6 -2.54 -3.11 -13.35
N LYS A 7 -1.79 -2.10 -12.96
CA LYS A 7 -0.40 -1.96 -13.35
C LYS A 7 0.39 -1.34 -12.20
N LEU A 8 1.54 -1.92 -11.90
CA LEU A 8 2.43 -1.32 -10.89
C LEU A 8 3.00 -0.03 -11.48
N MET A 9 2.79 1.08 -10.78
CA MET A 9 3.22 2.40 -11.25
C MET A 9 4.72 2.59 -11.20
N PHE A 10 5.40 1.90 -10.28
CA PHE A 10 6.83 2.05 -10.09
C PHE A 10 7.51 0.69 -10.15
N THR A 11 8.69 0.65 -10.76
CA THR A 11 9.54 -0.52 -10.72
C THR A 11 10.37 -0.47 -9.44
N VAL A 12 10.27 -1.54 -8.64
CA VAL A 12 11.03 -1.64 -7.40
C VAL A 12 11.93 -2.87 -7.45
N ARG A 13 13.08 -2.77 -6.82
CA ARG A 13 14.06 -3.85 -6.78
C ARG A 13 14.69 -3.96 -5.40
N VAL A 14 15.03 -5.18 -5.03
CA VAL A 14 15.74 -5.48 -3.80
C VAL A 14 17.06 -6.13 -4.19
N GLY A 15 18.19 -5.50 -3.82
CA GLY A 15 19.51 -6.04 -4.13
C GLY A 15 19.79 -7.30 -3.34
N GLN A 16 19.56 -7.26 -2.04
CA GLN A 16 19.76 -8.42 -1.17
C GLN A 16 18.55 -8.57 -0.23
N PRO A 17 17.81 -9.68 -0.33
CA PRO A 17 16.65 -9.89 0.53
C PRO A 17 17.04 -9.92 2.02
N GLU A 18 16.26 -9.20 2.83
CA GLU A 18 16.40 -9.13 4.28
C GLU A 18 15.05 -9.42 4.92
N PRO A 19 14.82 -10.68 5.39
CA PRO A 19 13.50 -11.08 5.88
C PRO A 19 13.01 -10.27 7.07
N ARG A 20 13.90 -9.84 7.95
CA ARG A 20 13.54 -8.99 9.08
C ARG A 20 12.94 -7.67 8.59
N PHE A 21 13.56 -7.06 7.60
CA PHE A 21 13.06 -5.84 7.00
C PHE A 21 11.74 -6.08 6.27
N GLY A 22 11.61 -7.24 5.62
CA GLY A 22 10.37 -7.64 4.97
C GLY A 22 9.19 -7.70 5.94
N ASN A 23 9.40 -8.23 7.14
CA ASN A 23 8.36 -8.27 8.17
C ASN A 23 8.01 -6.86 8.66
N MET A 24 8.98 -5.96 8.76
CA MET A 24 8.72 -4.55 9.09
C MET A 24 7.86 -3.89 8.01
N LEU A 25 8.11 -4.19 6.74
CA LEU A 25 7.32 -3.66 5.63
C LEU A 25 5.89 -4.19 5.65
N LEU A 26 5.66 -5.44 6.08
CA LEU A 26 4.30 -5.97 6.24
C LEU A 26 3.50 -5.17 7.25
N GLU A 27 4.13 -4.75 8.35
CA GLU A 27 3.48 -3.90 9.33
C GLU A 27 3.10 -2.55 8.72
N GLN A 28 3.97 -1.99 7.91
CA GLN A 28 3.68 -0.74 7.22
C GLN A 28 2.61 -0.92 6.14
N PHE A 29 2.52 -2.09 5.56
CA PHE A 29 1.49 -2.41 4.56
C PHE A 29 0.10 -2.45 5.18
N GLY A 30 -0.10 -3.22 6.25
CA GLY A 30 -1.42 -3.49 6.80
C GLY A 30 -1.58 -3.19 8.29
N GLY A 31 -0.58 -2.64 8.95
CA GLY A 31 -0.67 -2.29 10.37
C GLY A 31 -1.58 -1.10 10.63
N ALA A 32 -1.83 -0.82 11.91
CA ALA A 32 -2.77 0.22 12.33
C ALA A 32 -2.41 1.61 11.80
N ASN A 33 -1.12 1.88 11.59
CA ASN A 33 -0.64 3.16 11.07
C ASN A 33 -0.01 2.98 9.67
N GLY A 34 -0.40 1.93 8.96
CA GLY A 34 0.17 1.63 7.65
C GLY A 34 -0.55 2.31 6.50
N GLU A 35 -0.11 2.01 5.29
CA GLU A 35 -0.62 2.61 4.06
C GLU A 35 -2.09 2.27 3.81
N LEU A 36 -2.53 1.06 4.16
CA LEU A 36 -3.93 0.68 3.99
C LEU A 36 -4.83 1.51 4.89
N ALA A 37 -4.44 1.72 6.15
CA ALA A 37 -5.20 2.54 7.09
C ALA A 37 -5.30 3.98 6.56
N ALA A 38 -4.22 4.53 6.02
CA ALA A 38 -4.21 5.87 5.44
C ALA A 38 -5.15 5.96 4.23
N ALA A 39 -5.11 4.98 3.32
CA ALA A 39 -5.99 4.95 2.16
C ALA A 39 -7.46 4.94 2.59
N MET A 40 -7.82 4.12 3.58
CA MET A 40 -9.17 4.05 4.10
C MET A 40 -9.60 5.37 4.75
N GLN A 41 -8.72 5.96 5.54
CA GLN A 41 -9.01 7.23 6.22
C GLN A 41 -9.32 8.35 5.24
N TYR A 42 -8.45 8.56 4.26
CA TYR A 42 -8.65 9.62 3.28
C TYR A 42 -9.87 9.37 2.41
N SER A 43 -10.13 8.12 2.04
CA SER A 43 -11.30 7.78 1.24
C SER A 43 -12.60 8.03 2.01
N ILE A 44 -12.66 7.68 3.28
CA ILE A 44 -13.84 7.91 4.12
C ILE A 44 -14.06 9.43 4.33
N GLN A 45 -12.98 10.17 4.60
CA GLN A 45 -13.07 11.61 4.73
C GLN A 45 -13.54 12.26 3.44
N GLY A 46 -13.06 11.77 2.29
CA GLY A 46 -13.48 12.27 0.99
C GLY A 46 -14.96 12.03 0.73
N ILE A 47 -15.45 10.83 1.05
CA ILE A 47 -16.87 10.50 0.88
C ILE A 47 -17.76 11.41 1.72
N ASN A 48 -17.32 11.77 2.92
CA ASN A 48 -18.08 12.60 3.85
C ASN A 48 -17.92 14.11 3.59
N CYS A 49 -17.07 14.50 2.67
CA CYS A 49 -16.81 15.91 2.41
C CYS A 49 -17.86 16.48 1.46
N GLU A 50 -18.49 17.59 1.85
CA GLU A 50 -19.51 18.26 1.01
C GLU A 50 -18.89 19.20 -0.01
N ASN A 51 -17.71 19.74 0.27
CA ASN A 51 -17.00 20.62 -0.65
C ASN A 51 -16.34 19.78 -1.76
N MET A 52 -16.72 20.01 -3.00
CA MET A 52 -16.26 19.19 -4.13
C MET A 52 -14.75 19.25 -4.31
N ALA A 53 -14.13 20.42 -4.15
CA ALA A 53 -12.68 20.54 -4.30
C ALA A 53 -11.92 19.75 -3.23
N CYS A 54 -12.39 19.82 -1.98
CA CYS A 54 -11.80 19.04 -0.89
C CYS A 54 -12.05 17.54 -1.06
N LYS A 55 -13.24 17.18 -1.53
CA LYS A 55 -13.57 15.78 -1.81
C LYS A 55 -12.63 15.20 -2.86
N ASP A 56 -12.45 15.91 -3.97
CA ASP A 56 -11.57 15.44 -5.03
C ASP A 56 -10.14 15.27 -4.54
N LEU A 57 -9.65 16.24 -3.76
CA LEU A 57 -8.31 16.16 -3.18
C LEU A 57 -8.15 14.95 -2.26
N LEU A 58 -9.11 14.73 -1.35
CA LEU A 58 -9.04 13.60 -0.41
C LEU A 58 -9.12 12.26 -1.13
N MET A 59 -9.96 12.15 -2.15
CA MET A 59 -10.06 10.93 -2.94
C MET A 59 -8.79 10.67 -3.75
N ASP A 60 -8.16 11.72 -4.27
CA ASP A 60 -6.90 11.60 -4.99
C ASP A 60 -5.77 11.13 -4.05
N ILE A 61 -5.71 11.69 -2.84
CA ILE A 61 -4.72 11.26 -1.84
C ILE A 61 -4.95 9.80 -1.47
N GLY A 62 -6.20 9.40 -1.25
CA GLY A 62 -6.55 8.01 -0.96
C GLY A 62 -6.08 7.06 -2.06
N THR A 63 -6.26 7.46 -3.32
CA THR A 63 -5.82 6.69 -4.48
C THR A 63 -4.29 6.57 -4.53
N GLU A 64 -3.58 7.65 -4.22
CA GLU A 64 -2.11 7.61 -4.15
C GLU A 64 -1.61 6.69 -3.06
N GLU A 65 -2.31 6.65 -1.91
CA GLU A 65 -1.95 5.73 -0.83
C GLU A 65 -2.07 4.27 -1.28
N LEU A 66 -3.01 3.97 -2.17
CA LEU A 66 -3.12 2.62 -2.75
C LEU A 66 -1.92 2.28 -3.63
N SER A 67 -1.36 3.26 -4.35
CA SER A 67 -0.11 3.07 -5.08
C SER A 67 1.06 2.77 -4.15
N HIS A 68 1.15 3.50 -3.04
CA HIS A 68 2.18 3.25 -2.02
C HIS A 68 2.03 1.87 -1.42
N LEU A 69 0.80 1.44 -1.18
CA LEU A 69 0.50 0.10 -0.68
C LEU A 69 1.08 -0.97 -1.61
N GLU A 70 0.90 -0.80 -2.91
CA GLU A 70 1.42 -1.75 -3.90
C GLU A 70 2.95 -1.81 -3.89
N ILE A 71 3.61 -0.67 -3.76
CA ILE A 71 5.07 -0.59 -3.66
C ILE A 71 5.56 -1.30 -2.39
N ILE A 72 4.96 -0.99 -1.25
CA ILE A 72 5.35 -1.57 0.04
C ILE A 72 5.13 -3.09 0.03
N GLY A 73 3.99 -3.55 -0.48
CA GLY A 73 3.69 -4.97 -0.58
C GLY A 73 4.67 -5.70 -1.49
N THR A 74 5.04 -5.09 -2.61
CA THR A 74 6.00 -5.67 -3.55
C THR A 74 7.38 -5.78 -2.91
N LEU A 75 7.83 -4.75 -2.20
CA LEU A 75 9.10 -4.77 -1.49
C LEU A 75 9.10 -5.83 -0.39
N ALA A 76 8.02 -5.92 0.39
CA ALA A 76 7.90 -6.95 1.43
C ALA A 76 8.04 -8.34 0.83
N ARG A 77 7.35 -8.60 -0.29
CA ARG A 77 7.45 -9.89 -0.98
C ARG A 77 8.88 -10.19 -1.43
N MET A 78 9.58 -9.20 -1.98
CA MET A 78 10.95 -9.38 -2.46
C MET A 78 11.91 -9.73 -1.33
N HIS A 79 11.69 -9.19 -0.14
CA HIS A 79 12.50 -9.53 1.03
C HIS A 79 12.14 -10.89 1.63
N LEU A 80 10.85 -11.27 1.58
CA LEU A 80 10.36 -12.48 2.24
C LEU A 80 10.34 -13.72 1.34
N LYS A 81 10.44 -13.54 0.02
CA LYS A 81 10.32 -14.62 -0.95
C LYS A 81 11.22 -15.82 -0.66
N PRO A 82 12.48 -15.65 -0.20
CA PRO A 82 13.35 -16.79 0.10
C PRO A 82 12.95 -17.57 1.35
N MET A 83 12.03 -17.04 2.18
CA MET A 83 11.65 -17.66 3.44
C MET A 83 10.53 -18.68 3.24
N LYS A 84 10.49 -19.68 4.15
CA LYS A 84 9.33 -20.56 4.24
C LYS A 84 8.13 -19.75 4.73
N LEU A 85 6.96 -20.09 4.20
CA LEU A 85 5.73 -19.37 4.53
C LEU A 85 5.47 -19.33 6.04
N SER A 86 5.79 -20.40 6.76
CA SER A 86 5.59 -20.47 8.22
C SER A 86 6.42 -19.45 9.01
N LEU A 87 7.44 -18.86 8.39
CA LEU A 87 8.30 -17.87 9.03
C LEU A 87 7.91 -16.43 8.69
N ILE A 88 6.90 -16.25 7.85
CA ILE A 88 6.41 -14.93 7.47
C ILE A 88 5.36 -14.48 8.48
N HIS A 89 5.58 -13.31 9.09
CA HIS A 89 4.68 -12.73 10.08
C HIS A 89 3.69 -11.79 9.38
N ILE A 90 2.47 -12.23 9.25
CA ILE A 90 1.41 -11.43 8.63
C ILE A 90 0.39 -11.01 9.67
#